data_8d4fd826bac6e9a59f663390de651b6c
#
_entry.id   8d4fd826bac6e9a59f663390de651b6c
#
_cell.length_a   1.000
_cell.length_b   1.000
_cell.length_c   1.000
_cell.angle_alpha   90.00
_cell.angle_beta   90.00
_cell.angle_gamma   90.00
#
_symmetry.space_group_name_H-M   'P 1'
#
loop_
_entity.id
_entity.type
_entity.pdbx_description
1 polymer ?
#
loop_
_entity_poly.entity_id
_entity_poly.type
_entity_poly.pdbx_seq_one_letter_code
_entity_poly.pdbx_strand_id
1 'polypeptide(L)'
;MDSEQVRAYCLSFPRATENVQWGNDLVFKIAGKMFAVTVLESASKYCLSFKCTEEKFAELIEQEGIDPAPYSARYHWVALKSFGALSEKELKALLRNSYDLVFEKLPKKMKAELGKENTSKAKKRR
;
A
#
# COMPACT_ATOMS: atom_id res chain seq x y z
N MET A 1 13.97 -3.85 1.12
CA MET A 1 13.42 -3.33 -0.15
C MET A 1 13.80 -1.87 -0.33
N ASP A 2 13.79 -1.41 -1.55
CA ASP A 2 13.96 0.00 -1.88
C ASP A 2 12.71 0.49 -2.63
N SER A 3 12.70 1.76 -3.02
CA SER A 3 11.52 2.35 -3.69
C SER A 3 11.19 1.66 -5.03
N GLU A 4 12.20 1.23 -5.78
CA GLU A 4 11.99 0.53 -7.05
C GLU A 4 11.33 -0.83 -6.83
N GLN A 5 11.76 -1.55 -5.81
CA GLN A 5 11.20 -2.86 -5.47
C GLN A 5 9.77 -2.72 -4.95
N VAL A 6 9.51 -1.70 -4.13
CA VAL A 6 8.16 -1.41 -3.63
C VAL A 6 7.25 -1.08 -4.81
N ARG A 7 7.71 -0.27 -5.73
CA ARG A 7 6.94 0.11 -6.92
C ARG A 7 6.56 -1.13 -7.74
N ALA A 8 7.56 -1.96 -8.05
CA ALA A 8 7.32 -3.17 -8.83
C ALA A 8 6.32 -4.10 -8.14
N TYR A 9 6.47 -4.27 -6.83
CA TYR A 9 5.59 -5.14 -6.06
C TYR A 9 4.15 -4.62 -6.03
N CYS A 10 3.95 -3.34 -5.71
CA CYS A 10 2.62 -2.74 -5.66
C CYS A 10 1.92 -2.77 -7.02
N LEU A 11 2.65 -2.53 -8.09
CA LEU A 11 2.08 -2.57 -9.44
C LEU A 11 1.78 -3.99 -9.92
N SER A 12 2.31 -5.00 -9.24
CA SER A 12 1.99 -6.39 -9.55
C SER A 12 0.60 -6.82 -9.07
N PHE A 13 -0.02 -6.03 -8.18
CA PHE A 13 -1.36 -6.34 -7.69
C PHE A 13 -2.40 -6.09 -8.79
N PRO A 14 -3.48 -6.88 -8.83
CA PRO A 14 -4.50 -6.73 -9.88
C PRO A 14 -5.05 -5.31 -9.96
N ARG A 15 -5.02 -4.73 -11.16
CA ARG A 15 -5.60 -3.40 -11.45
C ARG A 15 -4.99 -2.24 -10.67
N ALA A 16 -3.83 -2.45 -10.06
CA ALA A 16 -3.14 -1.38 -9.34
C ALA A 16 -2.57 -0.36 -10.33
N THR A 17 -2.67 0.90 -9.99
CA THR A 17 -2.15 2.02 -10.79
C THR A 17 -1.24 2.89 -9.93
N GLU A 18 -0.50 3.78 -10.57
CA GLU A 18 0.35 4.73 -9.86
C GLU A 18 0.22 6.12 -10.45
N ASN A 19 0.46 7.13 -9.62
CA ASN A 19 0.62 8.49 -10.11
C ASN A 19 1.41 9.30 -9.09
N VAL A 20 2.07 10.35 -9.59
CA VAL A 20 2.81 11.26 -8.70
C VAL A 20 1.86 12.35 -8.21
N GLN A 21 1.82 12.55 -6.89
CA GLN A 21 0.98 13.56 -6.25
C GLN A 21 1.81 14.34 -5.25
N TRP A 22 1.32 15.51 -4.87
CA TRP A 22 1.93 16.36 -3.83
C TRP A 22 3.43 16.61 -4.05
N GLY A 23 3.83 16.77 -5.32
CA GLY A 23 5.21 17.05 -5.69
C GLY A 23 6.01 15.79 -5.93
N ASN A 24 6.42 15.09 -4.89
CA ASN A 24 7.32 13.94 -5.01
C ASN A 24 6.81 12.66 -4.36
N ASP A 25 5.50 12.52 -4.18
CA ASP A 25 4.92 11.30 -3.64
C ASP A 25 4.41 10.42 -4.77
N LEU A 26 4.89 9.20 -4.82
CA LEU A 26 4.41 8.19 -5.76
C LEU A 26 3.31 7.39 -5.08
N VAL A 27 2.09 7.54 -5.56
CA VAL A 27 0.89 6.99 -4.94
C VAL A 27 0.39 5.79 -5.72
N PHE A 28 0.15 4.68 -5.01
CA PHE A 28 -0.39 3.45 -5.60
C PHE A 28 -1.87 3.32 -5.25
N LYS A 29 -2.69 3.06 -6.24
CA LYS A 29 -4.15 3.05 -6.10
C LYS A 29 -4.80 1.80 -6.69
N ILE A 30 -5.98 1.48 -6.17
CA ILE A 30 -6.91 0.52 -6.77
C ILE A 30 -8.26 1.23 -6.90
N ALA A 31 -8.77 1.29 -8.15
CA ALA A 31 -10.02 1.98 -8.45
C ALA A 31 -10.07 3.42 -7.92
N GLY A 32 -8.96 4.13 -8.04
CA GLY A 32 -8.84 5.51 -7.59
C GLY A 32 -8.64 5.72 -6.09
N LYS A 33 -8.57 4.64 -5.31
CA LYS A 33 -8.34 4.71 -3.87
C LYS A 33 -6.91 4.30 -3.56
N MET A 34 -6.17 5.13 -2.84
CA MET A 34 -4.78 4.84 -2.53
C MET A 34 -4.64 3.75 -1.46
N PHE A 35 -3.63 2.89 -1.64
CA PHE A 35 -3.29 1.87 -0.65
C PHE A 35 -1.84 1.95 -0.19
N ALA A 36 -0.98 2.65 -0.89
CA ALA A 36 0.40 2.86 -0.46
C ALA A 36 0.95 4.12 -1.11
N VAL A 37 1.92 4.74 -0.43
CA VAL A 37 2.60 5.93 -0.91
C VAL A 37 4.08 5.76 -0.62
N THR A 38 4.93 5.89 -1.64
CA THR A 38 6.37 5.95 -1.42
C THR A 38 6.85 7.35 -1.76
N VAL A 39 7.68 7.93 -0.90
CA VAL A 39 8.17 9.28 -1.08
C VAL A 39 9.46 9.23 -1.88
N LEU A 40 9.51 9.97 -2.98
CA LEU A 40 10.66 9.97 -3.89
C LEU A 40 11.78 10.91 -3.42
N GLU A 41 11.47 11.84 -2.52
CA GLU A 41 12.46 12.79 -2.02
C GLU A 41 13.28 12.20 -0.89
N SER A 42 14.60 12.14 -1.08
CA SER A 42 15.52 11.53 -0.12
C SER A 42 15.59 12.26 1.22
N ALA A 43 15.25 13.55 1.25
CA ALA A 43 15.26 14.34 2.48
C ALA A 43 14.01 14.18 3.33
N SER A 44 13.04 13.42 2.87
CA SER A 44 11.78 13.23 3.60
C SER A 44 12.01 12.41 4.87
N LYS A 45 11.26 12.75 5.92
CA LYS A 45 11.28 12.01 7.19
C LYS A 45 10.82 10.57 7.03
N TYR A 46 9.85 10.35 6.13
CA TYR A 46 9.29 9.01 5.88
C TYR A 46 9.52 8.61 4.44
N CYS A 47 9.73 7.33 4.20
CA CYS A 47 9.94 6.81 2.85
C CYS A 47 8.73 6.05 2.32
N LEU A 48 7.86 5.55 3.19
CA LEU A 48 6.75 4.69 2.78
C LEU A 48 5.61 4.80 3.78
N SER A 49 4.38 4.83 3.26
CA SER A 49 3.16 4.79 4.09
C SER A 49 2.18 3.80 3.49
N PHE A 50 1.41 3.13 4.33
CA PHE A 50 0.37 2.21 3.89
C PHE A 50 -0.67 2.01 4.99
N LYS A 51 -1.83 1.46 4.61
CA LYS A 51 -2.93 1.20 5.53
C LYS A 51 -2.79 -0.19 6.13
N CYS A 52 -3.22 -0.35 7.37
CA CYS A 52 -3.27 -1.65 8.02
C CYS A 52 -4.52 -1.78 8.88
N THR A 53 -4.70 -2.94 9.52
CA THR A 53 -5.82 -3.14 10.43
C THR A 53 -5.58 -2.36 11.72
N GLU A 54 -6.64 -2.13 12.48
CA GLU A 54 -6.53 -1.45 13.78
C GLU A 54 -5.54 -2.17 14.70
N GLU A 55 -5.62 -3.48 14.76
CA GLU A 55 -4.72 -4.30 15.59
C GLU A 55 -3.27 -4.17 15.14
N LYS A 56 -3.05 -4.26 13.83
CA LYS A 56 -1.70 -4.16 13.27
C LYS A 56 -1.14 -2.75 13.44
N PHE A 57 -1.98 -1.74 13.31
CA PHE A 57 -1.59 -0.35 13.54
C PHE A 57 -1.03 -0.18 14.96
N ALA A 58 -1.78 -0.64 15.97
CA ALA A 58 -1.35 -0.53 17.36
C ALA A 58 -0.01 -1.26 17.61
N GLU A 59 0.17 -2.40 16.97
CA GLU A 59 1.38 -3.20 17.06
C GLU A 59 2.57 -2.52 16.37
N LEU A 60 2.36 -2.04 15.15
CA LEU A 60 3.44 -1.45 14.35
C LEU A 60 3.97 -0.14 14.93
N ILE A 61 3.12 0.72 15.45
CA ILE A 61 3.58 2.01 15.97
C ILE A 61 4.40 1.88 17.26
N GLU A 62 4.42 0.71 17.87
CA GLU A 62 5.31 0.43 19.00
C GLU A 62 6.74 0.14 18.53
N GLN A 63 6.94 -0.14 17.25
CA GLN A 63 8.26 -0.44 16.72
C GLN A 63 9.04 0.82 16.36
N GLU A 64 10.35 0.80 16.64
CA GLU A 64 11.20 1.90 16.26
C GLU A 64 11.21 2.06 14.74
N GLY A 65 11.11 3.30 14.29
CA GLY A 65 11.13 3.61 12.87
C GLY A 65 9.76 3.58 12.20
N ILE A 66 8.69 3.30 12.94
CA ILE A 66 7.33 3.28 12.40
C ILE A 66 6.45 4.19 13.27
N ASP A 67 5.86 5.19 12.64
CA ASP A 67 4.99 6.16 13.30
C ASP A 67 3.58 6.12 12.70
N PRO A 68 2.59 6.66 13.42
CA PRO A 68 1.29 6.94 12.80
C PRO A 68 1.52 7.90 11.64
N ALA A 69 0.90 7.64 10.50
CA ALA A 69 1.09 8.49 9.33
C ALA A 69 0.46 9.86 9.55
N PRO A 70 1.17 10.97 9.23
CA PRO A 70 0.60 12.30 9.33
C PRO A 70 -0.70 12.38 8.52
N TYR A 71 -1.73 13.01 9.10
CA TYR A 71 -3.05 13.24 8.50
C TYR A 71 -3.89 12.00 8.24
N SER A 72 -3.32 10.80 8.30
CA SER A 72 -4.03 9.56 7.95
C SER A 72 -4.06 8.53 9.08
N ALA A 73 -3.53 8.88 10.25
CA ALA A 73 -3.45 7.95 11.40
C ALA A 73 -4.82 7.40 11.81
N ARG A 74 -5.87 8.21 11.78
CA ARG A 74 -7.21 7.77 12.18
C ARG A 74 -7.80 6.69 11.26
N TYR A 75 -7.22 6.53 10.08
CA TYR A 75 -7.62 5.48 9.14
C TYR A 75 -6.66 4.29 9.18
N HIS A 76 -5.82 4.23 10.23
CA HIS A 76 -4.86 3.17 10.47
C HIS A 76 -3.74 3.11 9.43
N TRP A 77 -3.29 4.28 8.98
CA TRP A 77 -2.11 4.39 8.15
C TRP A 77 -0.87 4.57 9.01
N VAL A 78 0.20 3.88 8.65
CA VAL A 78 1.50 4.02 9.31
C VAL A 78 2.52 4.59 8.31
N ALA A 79 3.58 5.16 8.84
CA ALA A 79 4.66 5.73 8.03
C ALA A 79 6.00 5.18 8.52
N LEU A 80 6.81 4.69 7.59
CA LEU A 80 8.11 4.10 7.87
C LEU A 80 9.21 5.12 7.60
N LYS A 81 10.15 5.24 8.53
CA LYS A 81 11.30 6.12 8.37
C LYS A 81 12.35 5.52 7.43
N SER A 82 12.37 4.19 7.31
CA SER A 82 13.24 3.51 6.36
C SER A 82 12.60 2.21 5.89
N PHE A 83 12.99 1.76 4.71
CA PHE A 83 12.50 0.48 4.18
C PHE A 83 12.97 -0.70 5.01
N GLY A 84 14.05 -0.53 5.76
CA GLY A 84 14.59 -1.56 6.65
C GLY A 84 13.91 -1.65 8.01
N ALA A 85 12.91 -0.81 8.30
CA ALA A 85 12.18 -0.87 9.56
C ALA A 85 11.44 -2.20 9.71
N LEU A 86 11.14 -2.87 8.60
CA LEU A 86 10.51 -4.19 8.58
C LEU A 86 11.31 -5.11 7.65
N SER A 87 11.22 -6.42 7.87
CA SER A 87 11.84 -7.38 6.96
C SER A 87 11.13 -7.30 5.60
N GLU A 88 11.79 -7.72 4.54
CA GLU A 88 11.18 -7.72 3.21
C GLU A 88 9.92 -8.57 3.18
N LYS A 89 9.95 -9.74 3.80
CA LYS A 89 8.81 -10.65 3.88
C LYS A 89 7.62 -9.99 4.56
N GLU A 90 7.87 -9.35 5.69
CA GLU A 90 6.84 -8.69 6.47
C GLU A 90 6.28 -7.48 5.73
N LEU A 91 7.15 -6.69 5.12
CA LEU A 91 6.74 -5.52 4.36
C LEU A 91 5.86 -5.92 3.17
N LYS A 92 6.24 -6.96 2.44
CA LYS A 92 5.43 -7.46 1.33
C LYS A 92 4.04 -7.89 1.78
N ALA A 93 3.97 -8.62 2.90
CA ALA A 93 2.70 -9.07 3.45
C ALA A 93 1.80 -7.88 3.83
N LEU A 94 2.40 -6.85 4.43
CA LEU A 94 1.65 -5.66 4.86
C LEU A 94 1.19 -4.80 3.67
N LEU A 95 2.00 -4.68 2.64
CA LEU A 95 1.60 -3.96 1.43
C LEU A 95 0.43 -4.66 0.74
N ARG A 96 0.46 -5.99 0.65
CA ARG A 96 -0.66 -6.75 0.09
C ARG A 96 -1.89 -6.62 0.96
N ASN A 97 -1.72 -6.67 2.28
CA ASN A 97 -2.83 -6.49 3.20
C ASN A 97 -3.46 -5.10 3.04
N SER A 98 -2.64 -4.08 2.84
CA SER A 98 -3.14 -2.72 2.60
C SER A 98 -4.01 -2.67 1.34
N TYR A 99 -3.54 -3.28 0.26
CA TYR A 99 -4.31 -3.38 -0.98
C TYR A 99 -5.65 -4.08 -0.72
N ASP A 100 -5.62 -5.21 -0.02
CA ASP A 100 -6.84 -5.97 0.26
C ASP A 100 -7.84 -5.17 1.11
N LEU A 101 -7.36 -4.44 2.10
CA LEU A 101 -8.22 -3.59 2.94
C LEU A 101 -8.93 -2.52 2.14
N VAL A 102 -8.21 -1.88 1.22
CA VAL A 102 -8.80 -0.84 0.37
C VAL A 102 -9.78 -1.47 -0.62
N PHE A 103 -9.40 -2.59 -1.22
CA PHE A 103 -10.26 -3.32 -2.15
C PHE A 103 -11.60 -3.70 -1.51
N GLU A 104 -11.56 -4.22 -0.27
CA GLU A 104 -12.76 -4.64 0.44
C GLU A 104 -13.75 -3.50 0.70
N LYS A 105 -13.27 -2.28 0.77
CA LYS A 105 -14.12 -1.11 0.99
C LYS A 105 -14.69 -0.51 -0.27
N LEU A 106 -14.35 -1.04 -1.44
CA LEU A 106 -14.90 -0.56 -2.70
C LEU A 106 -16.38 -0.91 -2.81
N PRO A 107 -17.18 -0.11 -3.57
CA PRO A 107 -18.56 -0.47 -3.81
C PRO A 107 -18.69 -1.85 -4.42
N LYS A 108 -19.74 -2.56 -4.07
CA LYS A 108 -20.00 -3.93 -4.53
C LYS A 108 -19.90 -4.08 -6.05
N LYS A 109 -20.47 -3.14 -6.79
CA LYS A 109 -20.41 -3.13 -8.26
C LYS A 109 -18.97 -3.11 -8.77
N MET A 110 -18.16 -2.27 -8.16
CA MET A 110 -16.77 -2.12 -8.53
C MET A 110 -15.95 -3.37 -8.23
N LYS A 111 -16.18 -3.96 -7.06
CA LYS A 111 -15.53 -5.21 -6.66
C LYS A 111 -15.88 -6.36 -7.61
N ALA A 112 -17.13 -6.43 -8.01
CA ALA A 112 -17.60 -7.48 -8.93
C ALA A 112 -16.93 -7.36 -10.29
N GLU A 113 -16.79 -6.15 -10.82
CA GLU A 113 -16.14 -5.92 -12.11
C GLU A 113 -14.65 -6.29 -12.05
N LEU A 114 -13.95 -5.87 -11.01
CA LEU A 114 -12.54 -6.15 -10.84
C LEU A 114 -12.29 -7.64 -10.61
N GLY A 115 -13.10 -8.27 -9.78
CA GLY A 115 -13.00 -9.69 -9.50
C GLY A 115 -13.26 -10.53 -10.74
N LYS A 116 -14.24 -10.15 -11.54
CA LYS A 116 -14.57 -10.84 -12.78
C LYS A 116 -13.40 -10.79 -13.77
N GLU A 117 -12.78 -9.63 -13.94
CA GLU A 117 -11.63 -9.49 -14.82
C GLU A 117 -10.46 -10.32 -14.34
N ASN A 118 -10.20 -10.32 -13.04
CA ASN A 118 -9.13 -11.12 -12.46
C ASN A 118 -9.37 -12.60 -12.65
N THR A 119 -10.61 -13.05 -12.50
CA THR A 119 -11.00 -14.43 -12.74
C THR A 119 -10.77 -14.81 -14.20
N SER A 120 -11.14 -13.93 -15.14
CA SER A 120 -10.90 -14.16 -16.56
C SER A 120 -9.43 -14.32 -16.87
N LYS A 121 -8.58 -13.48 -16.29
CA LYS A 121 -7.13 -13.58 -16.47
C LYS A 121 -6.59 -14.90 -15.93
N ALA A 122 -7.07 -15.32 -14.78
CA ALA A 122 -6.66 -16.59 -14.20
C ALA A 122 -7.03 -17.77 -15.11
N LYS A 123 -8.22 -17.75 -15.69
CA LYS A 123 -8.66 -18.77 -16.63
C LYS A 123 -7.77 -18.82 -17.87
N LYS A 124 -7.36 -17.68 -18.38
CA LYS A 124 -6.49 -17.61 -19.55
C LYS A 124 -5.11 -18.22 -19.33
N ARG A 125 -4.64 -18.23 -18.10
CA ARG A 125 -3.34 -18.79 -17.74
C ARG A 125 -3.32 -20.31 -17.63
N ARG A 126 -4.47 -20.89 -17.56
CA ARG A 126 -4.62 -22.33 -17.50
C ARG A 126 -4.60 -22.94 -18.88
#